data_f8523ed7d96a92b856b2fbe2ee271489
#
_entry.id   f8523ed7d96a92b856b2fbe2ee271489
#
_cell.length_a   1.000
_cell.length_b   1.000
_cell.length_c   1.000
_cell.angle_alpha   90.00
_cell.angle_beta   90.00
_cell.angle_gamma   90.00
#
_symmetry.space_group_name_H-M   'P 1'
#
loop_
_entity.id
_entity.type
_entity.pdbx_description
1 polymer ?
#
loop_
_entity_poly.entity_id
_entity_poly.type
_entity_poly.pdbx_seq_one_letter_code
_entity_poly.pdbx_strand_id
1 'polypeptide(L)'
;MKKLVIALGGNALQEAGKPATAQAQLEVVEKTSEYIADIVERGYEVIVAHGNGPQVGRIVIQNEVASASTPAMPFDVCGAMSQGMIGYHIQQGLSKVLRHRGINKNVVTIVTQVVVDKDDPKFKAPSKPIGPFYTEEEAKAIAEEKGYTMKEDAGRGWRRVVASPLPVEIV
;
A
#
# COMPACT_ATOMS: atom_id res chain seq x y z
N MET A 1 -1.49 -29.07 7.80
CA MET A 1 -2.08 -27.77 8.20
C MET A 1 -2.77 -27.14 7.00
N LYS A 2 -3.89 -26.44 7.19
CA LYS A 2 -4.55 -25.71 6.10
C LYS A 2 -3.94 -24.32 5.97
N LYS A 3 -3.61 -23.90 4.73
CA LYS A 3 -3.11 -22.56 4.43
C LYS A 3 -4.24 -21.64 4.03
N LEU A 4 -4.17 -20.38 4.44
CA LEU A 4 -5.15 -19.35 4.10
C LEU A 4 -4.42 -18.07 3.66
N VAL A 5 -4.86 -17.49 2.56
CA VAL A 5 -4.42 -16.16 2.10
C VAL A 5 -5.47 -15.14 2.50
N ILE A 6 -5.04 -14.10 3.19
CA ILE A 6 -5.88 -12.95 3.59
C ILE A 6 -5.42 -11.73 2.80
N ALA A 7 -6.30 -11.19 1.97
CA ALA A 7 -6.04 -9.95 1.23
C ALA A 7 -6.57 -8.74 2.00
N LEU A 8 -5.68 -7.84 2.43
CA LEU A 8 -6.03 -6.61 3.13
C LEU A 8 -6.19 -5.46 2.15
N GLY A 9 -7.38 -4.89 2.09
CA GLY A 9 -7.66 -3.66 1.37
C GLY A 9 -7.29 -2.40 2.16
N GLY A 10 -7.51 -1.22 1.56
CA GLY A 10 -7.12 0.06 2.16
C GLY A 10 -7.70 0.32 3.56
N ASN A 11 -8.94 -0.06 3.80
CA ASN A 11 -9.60 0.15 5.10
C ASN A 11 -9.02 -0.71 6.25
N ALA A 12 -8.38 -1.82 5.92
CA ALA A 12 -7.70 -2.67 6.90
C ALA A 12 -6.30 -2.15 7.29
N LEU A 13 -5.81 -1.11 6.59
CA LEU A 13 -4.50 -0.51 6.78
C LEU A 13 -4.58 0.97 7.19
N GLN A 14 -5.68 1.63 6.90
CA GLN A 14 -5.91 3.04 7.20
C GLN A 14 -7.41 3.36 7.19
N GLU A 15 -7.88 4.01 8.24
CA GLU A 15 -9.27 4.48 8.33
C GLU A 15 -9.49 5.72 7.46
N ALA A 16 -10.57 5.73 6.67
CA ALA A 16 -10.92 6.87 5.83
C ALA A 16 -11.20 8.11 6.70
N GLY A 17 -10.73 9.29 6.27
CA GLY A 17 -10.93 10.55 6.97
C GLY A 17 -10.01 10.78 8.17
N LYS A 18 -9.21 9.81 8.60
CA LYS A 18 -8.21 10.01 9.66
C LYS A 18 -6.83 10.39 9.10
N PRO A 19 -6.02 11.16 9.87
CA PRO A 19 -4.65 11.45 9.49
C PRO A 19 -3.86 10.16 9.25
N ALA A 20 -3.00 10.16 8.23
CA ALA A 20 -2.18 9.00 7.87
C ALA A 20 -0.88 8.94 8.71
N THR A 21 -0.96 9.20 10.00
CA THR A 21 0.18 9.07 10.92
C THR A 21 0.53 7.59 11.13
N ALA A 22 1.77 7.32 11.53
CA ALA A 22 2.21 5.96 11.86
C ALA A 22 1.33 5.36 12.97
N GLN A 23 1.01 6.15 14.01
CA GLN A 23 0.18 5.71 15.12
C GLN A 23 -1.24 5.32 14.66
N ALA A 24 -1.90 6.16 13.84
CA ALA A 24 -3.25 5.88 13.36
C ALA A 24 -3.29 4.62 12.46
N GLN A 25 -2.27 4.43 11.64
CA GLN A 25 -2.15 3.21 10.81
C GLN A 25 -1.92 1.96 11.69
N LEU A 26 -1.05 2.04 12.69
CA LEU A 26 -0.79 0.92 13.61
C LEU A 26 -2.06 0.52 14.39
N GLU A 27 -2.85 1.48 14.88
CA GLU A 27 -4.12 1.20 15.56
C GLU A 27 -5.11 0.43 14.68
N VAL A 28 -5.20 0.78 13.39
CA VAL A 28 -6.05 0.04 12.44
C VAL A 28 -5.51 -1.37 12.20
N VAL A 29 -4.21 -1.51 12.06
CA VAL A 29 -3.54 -2.81 11.88
C VAL A 29 -3.71 -3.69 13.12
N GLU A 30 -3.61 -3.15 14.32
CA GLU A 30 -3.84 -3.91 15.57
C GLU A 30 -5.27 -4.48 15.62
N LYS A 31 -6.28 -3.67 15.29
CA LYS A 31 -7.68 -4.15 15.20
C LYS A 31 -7.84 -5.25 14.16
N THR A 32 -7.24 -5.09 12.98
CA THR A 32 -7.25 -6.11 11.92
C THR A 32 -6.54 -7.39 12.37
N SER A 33 -5.47 -7.25 13.14
CA SER A 33 -4.66 -8.36 13.67
C SER A 33 -5.43 -9.26 14.64
N GLU A 34 -6.43 -8.73 15.36
CA GLU A 34 -7.28 -9.56 16.22
C GLU A 34 -8.03 -10.63 15.39
N TYR A 35 -8.61 -10.24 14.26
CA TYR A 35 -9.29 -11.19 13.36
C TYR A 35 -8.33 -12.20 12.71
N ILE A 36 -7.10 -11.76 12.40
CA ILE A 36 -6.08 -12.66 11.86
C ILE A 36 -5.65 -13.67 12.94
N ALA A 37 -5.50 -13.22 14.18
CA ALA A 37 -5.16 -14.09 15.31
C ALA A 37 -6.23 -15.15 15.56
N ASP A 38 -7.53 -14.83 15.44
CA ASP A 38 -8.62 -15.82 15.53
C ASP A 38 -8.46 -16.98 14.52
N ILE A 39 -7.98 -16.65 13.32
CA ILE A 39 -7.74 -17.63 12.26
C ILE A 39 -6.51 -18.49 12.61
N VAL A 40 -5.45 -17.87 13.13
CA VAL A 40 -4.23 -18.56 13.55
C VAL A 40 -4.52 -19.51 14.70
N GLU A 41 -5.33 -19.11 15.69
CA GLU A 41 -5.76 -19.96 16.81
C GLU A 41 -6.53 -21.22 16.37
N ARG A 42 -7.29 -21.11 15.27
CA ARG A 42 -7.98 -22.26 14.65
C ARG A 42 -7.04 -23.20 13.88
N GLY A 43 -5.72 -22.97 13.94
CA GLY A 43 -4.69 -23.85 13.38
C GLY A 43 -4.38 -23.63 11.90
N TYR A 44 -4.77 -22.49 11.33
CA TYR A 44 -4.40 -22.13 9.96
C TYR A 44 -2.98 -21.53 9.90
N GLU A 45 -2.27 -21.84 8.82
CA GLU A 45 -1.09 -21.09 8.39
C GLU A 45 -1.59 -19.91 7.54
N VAL A 46 -1.26 -18.68 7.94
CA VAL A 46 -1.81 -17.48 7.32
C VAL A 46 -0.73 -16.78 6.50
N ILE A 47 -1.08 -16.44 5.27
CA ILE A 47 -0.33 -15.55 4.39
C ILE A 47 -1.16 -14.27 4.24
N VAL A 48 -0.58 -13.13 4.63
CA VAL A 48 -1.24 -11.83 4.48
C VAL A 48 -0.69 -11.13 3.24
N ALA A 49 -1.57 -10.79 2.31
CA ALA A 49 -1.28 -9.93 1.16
C ALA A 49 -1.99 -8.58 1.34
N HIS A 50 -1.43 -7.49 0.83
CA HIS A 50 -2.02 -6.17 0.98
C HIS A 50 -1.83 -5.27 -0.24
N GLY A 51 -2.75 -4.31 -0.43
CA GLY A 51 -2.57 -3.19 -1.34
C GLY A 51 -1.78 -2.04 -0.70
N ASN A 52 -1.39 -1.03 -1.49
CA ASN A 52 -0.53 0.08 -1.03
C ASN A 52 -0.87 1.45 -1.64
N GLY A 53 -1.96 1.59 -2.40
CA GLY A 53 -2.23 2.78 -3.21
C GLY A 53 -2.11 4.12 -2.46
N PRO A 54 -2.73 4.33 -1.30
CA PRO A 54 -2.56 5.56 -0.52
C PRO A 54 -1.13 5.74 0.01
N GLN A 55 -0.49 4.67 0.44
CA GLN A 55 0.84 4.69 1.06
C GLN A 55 1.93 5.02 0.04
N VAL A 56 1.98 4.32 -1.09
CA VAL A 56 2.99 4.59 -2.12
C VAL A 56 2.85 5.99 -2.70
N GLY A 57 1.62 6.49 -2.86
CA GLY A 57 1.40 7.86 -3.34
C GLY A 57 1.97 8.91 -2.41
N ARG A 58 1.85 8.74 -1.08
CA ARG A 58 2.49 9.64 -0.10
C ARG A 58 4.01 9.55 -0.14
N ILE A 59 4.57 8.35 -0.26
CA ILE A 59 6.02 8.17 -0.38
C ILE A 59 6.54 8.88 -1.63
N VAL A 60 5.83 8.80 -2.76
CA VAL A 60 6.19 9.54 -3.97
C VAL A 60 6.20 11.04 -3.72
N ILE A 61 5.15 11.60 -3.10
CA ILE A 61 5.10 13.02 -2.76
C ILE A 61 6.25 13.43 -1.84
N GLN A 62 6.57 12.63 -0.82
CA GLN A 62 7.71 12.88 0.07
C GLN A 62 9.04 12.94 -0.69
N ASN A 63 9.25 12.02 -1.64
CA ASN A 63 10.42 12.01 -2.51
C ASN A 63 10.47 13.24 -3.42
N GLU A 64 9.34 13.64 -4.00
CA GLU A 64 9.26 14.82 -4.86
C GLU A 64 9.56 16.12 -4.10
N VAL A 65 8.98 16.29 -2.92
CA VAL A 65 9.21 17.48 -2.07
C VAL A 65 10.66 17.58 -1.64
N ALA A 66 11.30 16.44 -1.34
CA ALA A 66 12.69 16.39 -0.90
C ALA A 66 13.70 16.43 -2.07
N SER A 67 13.27 16.42 -3.33
CA SER A 67 14.14 16.25 -4.51
C SER A 67 15.22 17.33 -4.68
N ALA A 68 14.99 18.52 -4.14
CA ALA A 68 16.00 19.59 -4.10
C ALA A 68 17.19 19.28 -3.16
N SER A 69 17.01 18.40 -2.18
CA SER A 69 17.99 18.07 -1.15
C SER A 69 18.57 16.65 -1.31
N THR A 70 17.79 15.74 -1.86
CA THR A 70 18.18 14.35 -2.08
C THR A 70 17.49 13.78 -3.33
N PRO A 71 18.16 12.94 -4.13
CA PRO A 71 17.54 12.36 -5.32
C PRO A 71 16.24 11.60 -4.99
N ALA A 72 15.19 11.86 -5.75
CA ALA A 72 13.93 11.12 -5.61
C ALA A 72 14.09 9.66 -6.05
N MET A 73 13.49 8.73 -5.31
CA MET A 73 13.47 7.33 -5.67
C MET A 73 12.48 7.05 -6.81
N PRO A 74 12.81 6.15 -7.75
CA PRO A 74 11.89 5.74 -8.79
C PRO A 74 10.67 5.00 -8.22
N PHE A 75 9.61 4.90 -9.02
CA PHE A 75 8.30 4.44 -8.54
C PHE A 75 8.30 3.00 -8.00
N ASP A 76 9.06 2.11 -8.61
CA ASP A 76 9.22 0.72 -8.14
C ASP A 76 9.89 0.66 -6.77
N VAL A 77 10.92 1.48 -6.52
CA VAL A 77 11.56 1.62 -5.20
C VAL A 77 10.59 2.21 -4.18
N CYS A 78 9.82 3.25 -4.54
CA CYS A 78 8.74 3.74 -3.69
C CYS A 78 7.70 2.64 -3.37
N GLY A 79 7.44 1.76 -4.32
CA GLY A 79 6.64 0.55 -4.13
C GLY A 79 7.21 -0.36 -3.05
N ALA A 80 8.50 -0.68 -3.14
CA ALA A 80 9.21 -1.50 -2.14
C ALA A 80 9.24 -0.83 -0.76
N MET A 81 9.46 0.49 -0.68
CA MET A 81 9.37 1.26 0.56
C MET A 81 7.99 1.12 1.21
N SER A 82 6.91 1.18 0.41
CA SER A 82 5.55 0.99 0.92
C SER A 82 5.30 -0.42 1.43
N GLN A 83 5.84 -1.45 0.78
CA GLN A 83 5.77 -2.83 1.25
C GLN A 83 6.47 -2.98 2.61
N GLY A 84 7.69 -2.43 2.74
CA GLY A 84 8.43 -2.43 4.00
C GLY A 84 7.68 -1.72 5.12
N MET A 85 7.15 -0.53 4.87
CA MET A 85 6.39 0.24 5.86
C MET A 85 5.12 -0.48 6.32
N ILE A 86 4.31 -0.97 5.40
CA ILE A 86 3.06 -1.68 5.73
C ILE A 86 3.37 -3.00 6.42
N GLY A 87 4.34 -3.76 5.89
CA GLY A 87 4.77 -5.01 6.48
C GLY A 87 5.29 -4.84 7.91
N TYR A 88 6.04 -3.77 8.19
CA TYR A 88 6.51 -3.43 9.52
C TYR A 88 5.35 -3.18 10.50
N HIS A 89 4.32 -2.42 10.09
CA HIS A 89 3.12 -2.23 10.92
C HIS A 89 2.38 -3.54 11.17
N ILE A 90 2.23 -4.39 10.14
CA ILE A 90 1.59 -5.71 10.29
C ILE A 90 2.39 -6.59 11.23
N GLN A 91 3.71 -6.63 11.12
CA GLN A 91 4.57 -7.37 12.05
C GLN A 91 4.40 -6.88 13.49
N GLN A 92 4.39 -5.58 13.73
CA GLN A 92 4.20 -5.01 15.07
C GLN A 92 2.81 -5.37 15.63
N GLY A 93 1.74 -5.07 14.88
CA GLY A 93 0.38 -5.28 15.35
C GLY A 93 0.07 -6.75 15.57
N LEU A 94 0.33 -7.59 14.58
CA LEU A 94 0.03 -9.02 14.68
C LEU A 94 0.90 -9.73 15.71
N SER A 95 2.20 -9.42 15.79
CA SER A 95 3.08 -10.01 16.82
C SER A 95 2.64 -9.62 18.23
N LYS A 96 2.19 -8.37 18.43
CA LYS A 96 1.66 -7.91 19.71
C LYS A 96 0.42 -8.74 20.12
N VAL A 97 -0.54 -8.88 19.22
CA VAL A 97 -1.78 -9.64 19.46
C VAL A 97 -1.49 -11.12 19.74
N LEU A 98 -0.66 -11.75 18.89
CA LEU A 98 -0.30 -13.17 19.08
C LEU A 98 0.37 -13.41 20.45
N ARG A 99 1.29 -12.54 20.85
CA ARG A 99 1.94 -12.65 22.18
C ARG A 99 0.96 -12.49 23.34
N HIS A 100 0.04 -11.52 23.26
CA HIS A 100 -1.01 -11.33 24.27
C HIS A 100 -1.91 -12.56 24.43
N ARG A 101 -2.15 -13.29 23.33
CA ARG A 101 -2.94 -14.53 23.32
C ARG A 101 -2.11 -15.79 23.64
N GLY A 102 -0.83 -15.65 23.96
CA GLY A 102 0.06 -16.79 24.23
C GLY A 102 0.39 -17.65 23.00
N ILE A 103 0.17 -17.12 21.78
CA ILE A 103 0.44 -17.83 20.54
C ILE A 103 1.91 -17.61 20.15
N ASN A 104 2.72 -18.68 20.23
CA ASN A 104 4.13 -18.62 19.87
C ASN A 104 4.32 -18.79 18.36
N LYS A 105 4.09 -17.73 17.58
CA LYS A 105 4.35 -17.68 16.13
C LYS A 105 5.05 -16.37 15.77
N ASN A 106 6.00 -16.48 14.84
CA ASN A 106 6.70 -15.33 14.29
C ASN A 106 5.94 -14.79 13.07
N VAL A 107 5.98 -13.47 12.91
CA VAL A 107 5.46 -12.76 11.74
C VAL A 107 6.64 -12.20 10.97
N VAL A 108 6.71 -12.47 9.68
CA VAL A 108 7.77 -11.97 8.78
C VAL A 108 7.16 -11.23 7.61
N THR A 109 7.87 -10.26 7.09
CA THR A 109 7.50 -9.54 5.87
C THR A 109 8.43 -9.95 4.74
N ILE A 110 7.86 -10.21 3.60
CA ILE A 110 8.58 -10.47 2.35
C ILE A 110 8.28 -9.33 1.39
N VAL A 111 9.33 -8.66 0.92
CA VAL A 111 9.23 -7.70 -0.18
C VAL A 111 9.29 -8.49 -1.48
N THR A 112 8.29 -8.30 -2.34
CA THR A 112 8.17 -8.99 -3.62
C THR A 112 8.46 -8.06 -4.77
N GLN A 113 8.99 -8.59 -5.88
CA GLN A 113 9.12 -7.91 -7.15
C GLN A 113 8.11 -8.49 -8.14
N VAL A 114 7.64 -7.65 -9.05
CA VAL A 114 6.71 -8.05 -10.11
C VAL A 114 7.35 -7.74 -11.45
N VAL A 115 7.61 -8.77 -12.22
CA VAL A 115 8.08 -8.64 -13.60
C VAL A 115 6.88 -8.34 -14.50
N VAL A 116 7.03 -7.37 -15.38
CA VAL A 116 6.01 -6.97 -16.36
C VAL A 116 6.60 -6.90 -17.76
N ASP A 117 5.78 -7.05 -18.78
CA ASP A 117 6.20 -6.83 -20.15
C ASP A 117 6.41 -5.32 -20.36
N LYS A 118 7.62 -4.92 -20.80
CA LYS A 118 7.96 -3.52 -21.11
C LYS A 118 7.07 -2.90 -22.19
N ASP A 119 6.50 -3.72 -23.05
CA ASP A 119 5.65 -3.31 -24.18
C ASP A 119 4.15 -3.40 -23.86
N ASP A 120 3.78 -3.69 -22.59
CA ASP A 120 2.37 -3.74 -22.18
C ASP A 120 1.68 -2.38 -22.49
N PRO A 121 0.55 -2.39 -23.25
CA PRO A 121 -0.16 -1.18 -23.65
C PRO A 121 -0.65 -0.35 -22.49
N LYS A 122 -0.77 -0.90 -21.30
CA LYS A 122 -1.16 -0.16 -20.09
C LYS A 122 -0.14 0.88 -19.65
N PHE A 123 1.11 0.81 -20.10
CA PHE A 123 2.07 1.89 -19.89
C PHE A 123 1.65 3.19 -20.60
N LYS A 124 0.93 3.08 -21.74
CA LYS A 124 0.40 4.23 -22.48
C LYS A 124 -1.00 4.66 -22.02
N ALA A 125 -1.65 3.87 -21.16
CA ALA A 125 -3.00 4.12 -20.65
C ALA A 125 -3.06 3.99 -19.12
N PRO A 126 -2.48 4.92 -18.35
CA PRO A 126 -2.49 4.89 -16.89
C PRO A 126 -3.91 4.83 -16.33
N SER A 127 -4.14 3.92 -15.38
CA SER A 127 -5.47 3.67 -14.83
C SER A 127 -5.50 3.38 -13.32
N LYS A 128 -4.36 3.08 -12.69
CA LYS A 128 -4.32 2.74 -11.26
C LYS A 128 -4.24 3.99 -10.39
N PRO A 129 -5.27 4.31 -9.60
CA PRO A 129 -5.24 5.48 -8.71
C PRO A 129 -4.25 5.29 -7.56
N ILE A 130 -3.46 6.33 -7.28
CA ILE A 130 -2.52 6.39 -6.15
C ILE A 130 -2.60 7.75 -5.46
N GLY A 131 -2.05 7.82 -4.26
CA GLY A 131 -1.93 9.07 -3.51
C GLY A 131 -3.25 9.62 -2.93
N PRO A 132 -3.25 10.89 -2.51
CA PRO A 132 -4.40 11.56 -1.93
C PRO A 132 -5.47 11.91 -2.99
N PHE A 133 -6.60 12.40 -2.51
CA PHE A 133 -7.63 13.02 -3.33
C PHE A 133 -7.38 14.51 -3.47
N TYR A 134 -7.72 15.04 -4.61
CA TYR A 134 -7.61 16.44 -5.00
C TYR A 134 -8.95 16.95 -5.53
N THR A 135 -9.16 18.25 -5.48
CA THR A 135 -10.22 18.92 -6.24
C THR A 135 -9.88 18.87 -7.73
N GLU A 136 -10.86 19.15 -8.58
CA GLU A 136 -10.62 19.20 -10.04
C GLU A 136 -9.61 20.30 -10.41
N GLU A 137 -9.67 21.45 -9.74
CA GLU A 137 -8.76 22.58 -9.97
C GLU A 137 -7.32 22.23 -9.60
N GLU A 138 -7.12 21.64 -8.41
CA GLU A 138 -5.81 21.17 -7.97
C GLU A 138 -5.25 20.10 -8.92
N ALA A 139 -6.09 19.18 -9.37
CA ALA A 139 -5.68 18.12 -10.28
C ALA A 139 -5.23 18.66 -11.63
N LYS A 140 -5.91 19.68 -12.18
CA LYS A 140 -5.51 20.34 -13.42
C LYS A 140 -4.15 21.05 -13.26
N ALA A 141 -3.98 21.79 -12.17
CA ALA A 141 -2.71 22.47 -11.87
C ALA A 141 -1.54 21.48 -11.74
N ILE A 142 -1.73 20.38 -11.02
CA ILE A 142 -0.72 19.31 -10.86
C ILE A 142 -0.42 18.63 -12.19
N ALA A 143 -1.43 18.38 -13.02
CA ALA A 143 -1.24 17.79 -14.35
C ALA A 143 -0.39 18.68 -15.26
N GLU A 144 -0.62 20.00 -15.27
CA GLU A 144 0.16 20.98 -16.05
C GLU A 144 1.59 21.12 -15.52
N GLU A 145 1.76 21.25 -14.20
CA GLU A 145 3.07 21.46 -13.57
C GLU A 145 3.97 20.23 -13.69
N LYS A 146 3.42 19.02 -13.45
CA LYS A 146 4.20 17.79 -13.28
C LYS A 146 4.04 16.77 -14.42
N GLY A 147 3.16 17.04 -15.38
CA GLY A 147 2.88 16.11 -16.47
C GLY A 147 2.17 14.82 -16.01
N TYR A 148 1.48 14.84 -14.88
CA TYR A 148 0.80 13.67 -14.36
C TYR A 148 -0.55 13.43 -15.01
N THR A 149 -0.89 12.18 -15.22
CA THR A 149 -2.26 11.80 -15.58
C THR A 149 -3.13 11.79 -14.32
N MET A 150 -4.14 12.65 -14.31
CA MET A 150 -5.11 12.75 -13.23
C MET A 150 -6.47 12.22 -13.72
N LYS A 151 -7.18 11.48 -12.86
CA LYS A 151 -8.54 10.98 -13.15
C LYS A 151 -9.44 11.11 -11.94
N GLU A 152 -10.71 11.31 -12.20
CA GLU A 152 -11.75 11.25 -11.19
C GLU A 152 -11.89 9.81 -10.67
N ASP A 153 -12.01 9.62 -9.36
CA ASP A 153 -12.06 8.32 -8.69
C ASP A 153 -13.40 8.13 -7.97
N ALA A 154 -14.39 7.66 -8.70
CA ALA A 154 -15.68 7.20 -8.21
C ALA A 154 -16.45 8.21 -7.31
N GLY A 155 -16.52 9.47 -7.71
CA GLY A 155 -17.24 10.54 -6.98
C GLY A 155 -16.54 11.06 -5.73
N ARG A 156 -15.32 10.58 -5.46
CA ARG A 156 -14.55 10.94 -4.24
C ARG A 156 -13.54 12.07 -4.46
N GLY A 157 -13.36 12.50 -5.70
CA GLY A 157 -12.37 13.50 -6.11
C GLY A 157 -11.37 12.94 -7.12
N TRP A 158 -10.38 13.74 -7.45
CA TRP A 158 -9.37 13.42 -8.45
C TRP A 158 -8.12 12.81 -7.84
N ARG A 159 -7.53 11.86 -8.54
CA ARG A 159 -6.26 11.23 -8.12
C ARG A 159 -5.30 11.09 -9.29
N ARG A 160 -4.01 11.08 -8.97
CA ARG A 160 -2.99 10.63 -9.90
C ARG A 160 -3.25 9.18 -10.27
N VAL A 161 -3.15 8.84 -11.55
CA VAL A 161 -3.17 7.47 -12.03
C VAL A 161 -1.82 7.11 -12.64
N VAL A 162 -1.40 5.87 -12.40
CA VAL A 162 -0.17 5.30 -12.94
C VAL A 162 -0.48 4.08 -13.80
N ALA A 163 0.49 3.66 -14.60
CA ALA A 163 0.39 2.42 -15.35
C ALA A 163 0.20 1.22 -14.41
N SER A 164 -0.58 0.24 -14.86
CA SER A 164 -0.80 -1.00 -14.13
C SER A 164 -0.74 -2.18 -15.11
N PRO A 165 0.45 -2.49 -15.64
CA PRO A 165 0.65 -3.60 -16.56
C PRO A 165 0.32 -4.93 -15.89
N LEU A 166 0.07 -5.96 -16.70
CA LEU A 166 -0.21 -7.30 -16.18
C LEU A 166 1.08 -7.95 -15.65
N PRO A 167 1.02 -8.59 -14.48
CA PRO A 167 2.13 -9.37 -13.97
C PRO A 167 2.46 -10.54 -14.92
N VAL A 168 3.74 -10.71 -15.24
CA VAL A 168 4.28 -11.86 -15.95
C VAL A 168 4.81 -12.88 -14.94
N GLU A 169 5.51 -12.38 -13.91
CA GLU A 169 6.11 -13.20 -12.86
C GLU A 169 6.15 -12.41 -11.54
N ILE A 170 6.07 -13.10 -10.43
CA ILE A 170 6.29 -12.56 -9.09
C ILE A 170 7.54 -13.23 -8.52
N VAL A 171 8.54 -12.40 -8.14
CA VAL A 171 9.84 -12.84 -7.64
C VAL A 171 9.97 -12.52 -6.15
#